data_808e4510eda9d15fbbf69b24b9cf2644
#
_entry.id   808e4510eda9d15fbbf69b24b9cf2644
#
_cell.length_a   1.000
_cell.length_b   1.000
_cell.length_c   1.000
_cell.angle_alpha   90.00
_cell.angle_beta   90.00
_cell.angle_gamma   90.00
#
_symmetry.space_group_name_H-M   'P 1'
#
loop_
_entity.id
_entity.type
_entity.pdbx_description
1 polymer ?
#
loop_
_entity_poly.entity_id
_entity_poly.type
_entity_poly.pdbx_seq_one_letter_code
_entity_poly.pdbx_strand_id
1 'polypeptide(L)'
;MRPNNPFLISGYHSPEFFCDREQETEKIIDALHNGRNITLIAPRRMGKTGLIRHAFHHLKQEQPEIVTLYMDIFATQSLGEFIRTFASTVLGKLDTAPQKALNRVSQFIRSCRPVFTFDEITGVPKVTIDVAPTAEESTLKEIFDYLASSEKRCYVAIDEFQQITEYEEKGIEALLRSYIQFLPNVNFIFAGSKKHVMQEMFTSSKRPFYQSTQVVTIDAIDKEAYAEFAMEHFSKHNTELPREVFDAIYDKYDGHTWYMQAILNRLYGYNRDVNAELVAYATSEIIDEYSYSYGDLLKAYSAGNIKLLKAIAQEGCVKEVLAGDFIAKYRLRAASSVNASLKKLVERELIYQTDEGYIVYDRFMGEWLRQ
;
A
#
# COMPACT_ATOMS: atom_id res chain seq x y z
N MET A 1 23.16 2.81 2.38
CA MET A 1 23.68 2.00 3.50
C MET A 1 22.90 0.69 3.51
N ARG A 2 23.56 -0.46 3.63
CA ARG A 2 22.89 -1.78 3.66
C ARG A 2 22.10 -1.93 4.96
N PRO A 3 20.84 -2.46 4.94
CA PRO A 3 20.10 -2.73 6.17
C PRO A 3 20.83 -3.73 7.06
N ASN A 4 20.77 -3.51 8.37
CA ASN A 4 21.35 -4.44 9.34
C ASN A 4 20.47 -5.70 9.54
N ASN A 5 19.20 -5.61 9.19
CA ASN A 5 18.22 -6.69 9.28
C ASN A 5 17.57 -6.90 7.92
N PRO A 6 17.57 -8.14 7.37
CA PRO A 6 17.02 -8.40 6.04
C PRO A 6 15.51 -8.35 5.98
N PHE A 7 14.81 -8.53 7.09
CA PHE A 7 13.36 -8.51 7.18
C PHE A 7 12.86 -7.08 7.37
N LEU A 8 12.63 -6.39 6.26
CA LEU A 8 12.26 -4.96 6.24
C LEU A 8 10.80 -4.78 6.66
N ILE A 9 10.55 -4.04 7.73
CA ILE A 9 9.18 -3.73 8.21
C ILE A 9 8.52 -2.67 7.32
N SER A 10 9.31 -1.82 6.66
CA SER A 10 8.82 -0.76 5.78
C SER A 10 9.79 -0.47 4.65
N GLY A 11 9.25 0.04 3.53
CA GLY A 11 10.05 0.47 2.39
C GLY A 11 10.54 -0.66 1.50
N TYR A 12 11.45 -0.30 0.60
CA TYR A 12 12.17 -1.20 -0.30
C TYR A 12 13.63 -0.74 -0.37
N HIS A 13 14.56 -1.66 -0.31
CA HIS A 13 15.98 -1.33 -0.38
C HIS A 13 16.63 -1.82 -1.69
N SER A 14 16.62 -3.12 -1.93
CA SER A 14 17.22 -3.75 -3.10
C SER A 14 16.61 -5.14 -3.33
N PRO A 15 16.84 -5.78 -4.49
CA PRO A 15 16.37 -7.15 -4.76
C PRO A 15 16.80 -8.17 -3.71
N GLU A 16 17.99 -8.04 -3.11
CA GLU A 16 18.50 -8.95 -2.07
C GLU A 16 17.57 -9.05 -0.84
N PHE A 17 16.80 -7.99 -0.54
CA PHE A 17 15.88 -7.92 0.60
C PHE A 17 14.41 -7.98 0.18
N PHE A 18 14.15 -8.44 -1.04
CA PHE A 18 12.82 -8.58 -1.60
C PHE A 18 12.59 -10.03 -1.97
N CYS A 19 11.65 -10.67 -1.31
CA CYS A 19 11.38 -12.09 -1.46
C CYS A 19 10.31 -12.33 -2.51
N ASP A 20 10.57 -13.26 -3.44
CA ASP A 20 9.61 -13.74 -4.46
C ASP A 20 9.03 -12.59 -5.33
N ARG A 21 7.88 -12.76 -5.88
CA ARG A 21 7.15 -11.77 -6.72
C ARG A 21 7.69 -11.64 -8.15
N GLU A 22 8.46 -12.61 -8.63
CA GLU A 22 8.97 -12.63 -10.00
C GLU A 22 7.84 -12.54 -11.00
N GLN A 23 6.76 -13.32 -10.81
CA GLN A 23 5.63 -13.35 -11.74
C GLN A 23 4.89 -12.01 -11.77
N GLU A 24 4.63 -11.39 -10.62
CA GLU A 24 3.98 -10.09 -10.54
C GLU A 24 4.90 -9.00 -11.11
N THR A 25 6.20 -9.07 -10.84
CA THR A 25 7.20 -8.15 -11.38
C THR A 25 7.26 -8.23 -12.89
N GLU A 26 7.34 -9.43 -13.47
CA GLU A 26 7.31 -9.66 -14.91
C GLU A 26 6.02 -9.15 -15.56
N LYS A 27 4.86 -9.41 -14.95
CA LYS A 27 3.57 -8.88 -15.44
C LYS A 27 3.54 -7.35 -15.48
N ILE A 28 4.11 -6.71 -14.45
CA ILE A 28 4.20 -5.24 -14.40
C ILE A 28 5.14 -4.72 -15.50
N ILE A 29 6.33 -5.28 -15.62
CA ILE A 29 7.34 -4.87 -16.59
C ILE A 29 6.80 -5.09 -18.02
N ASP A 30 6.25 -6.27 -18.31
CA ASP A 30 5.66 -6.56 -19.62
C ASP A 30 4.53 -5.60 -19.98
N ALA A 31 3.62 -5.33 -19.05
CA ALA A 31 2.53 -4.40 -19.31
C ALA A 31 3.04 -2.98 -19.61
N LEU A 32 4.00 -2.48 -18.84
CA LEU A 32 4.57 -1.15 -19.03
C LEU A 32 5.36 -1.04 -20.34
N HIS A 33 6.16 -2.06 -20.71
CA HIS A 33 6.88 -2.10 -21.98
C HIS A 33 5.93 -2.09 -23.19
N ASN A 34 4.76 -2.70 -23.05
CA ASN A 34 3.74 -2.77 -24.11
C ASN A 34 2.71 -1.61 -24.04
N GLY A 35 3.00 -0.55 -23.29
CA GLY A 35 2.15 0.65 -23.23
C GLY A 35 0.84 0.45 -22.49
N ARG A 36 0.72 -0.58 -21.62
CA ARG A 36 -0.48 -0.85 -20.84
C ARG A 36 -0.36 -0.23 -19.45
N ASN A 37 -1.42 0.42 -18.99
CA ASN A 37 -1.54 0.83 -17.60
C ASN A 37 -1.92 -0.36 -16.71
N ILE A 38 -1.61 -0.26 -15.41
CA ILE A 38 -1.81 -1.34 -14.44
C ILE A 38 -2.67 -0.85 -13.29
N THR A 39 -3.54 -1.72 -12.80
CA THR A 39 -4.17 -1.60 -11.49
C THR A 39 -3.64 -2.68 -10.58
N LEU A 40 -2.98 -2.27 -9.49
CA LEU A 40 -2.38 -3.17 -8.52
C LEU A 40 -3.24 -3.19 -7.25
N ILE A 41 -3.87 -4.33 -6.97
CA ILE A 41 -4.81 -4.47 -5.85
C ILE A 41 -4.27 -5.49 -4.84
N ALA A 42 -4.13 -5.06 -3.59
CA ALA A 42 -3.84 -5.95 -2.47
C ALA A 42 -4.27 -5.32 -1.15
N PRO A 43 -4.57 -6.10 -0.13
CA PRO A 43 -4.76 -5.58 1.22
C PRO A 43 -3.59 -4.70 1.67
N ARG A 44 -3.81 -3.88 2.68
CA ARG A 44 -2.72 -3.08 3.27
C ARG A 44 -1.59 -3.99 3.76
N ARG A 45 -0.35 -3.51 3.66
CA ARG A 45 0.84 -4.19 4.19
C ARG A 45 1.19 -5.54 3.53
N MET A 46 0.67 -5.79 2.30
CA MET A 46 1.01 -6.97 1.49
C MET A 46 2.19 -6.75 0.54
N GLY A 47 2.89 -5.60 0.65
CA GLY A 47 4.10 -5.34 -0.13
C GLY A 47 3.87 -4.61 -1.47
N LYS A 48 2.69 -3.99 -1.74
CA LYS A 48 2.42 -3.22 -2.98
C LYS A 48 3.52 -2.22 -3.33
N THR A 49 3.84 -1.34 -2.39
CA THR A 49 4.88 -0.30 -2.57
C THR A 49 6.25 -0.91 -2.85
N GLY A 50 6.57 -2.01 -2.15
CA GLY A 50 7.80 -2.78 -2.38
C GLY A 50 7.87 -3.32 -3.81
N LEU A 51 6.79 -3.95 -4.29
CA LEU A 51 6.70 -4.51 -5.63
C LEU A 51 6.82 -3.42 -6.72
N ILE A 52 6.17 -2.29 -6.56
CA ILE A 52 6.30 -1.16 -7.50
C ILE A 52 7.76 -0.69 -7.58
N ARG A 53 8.41 -0.51 -6.44
CA ARG A 53 9.81 -0.07 -6.39
C ARG A 53 10.77 -1.13 -6.93
N HIS A 54 10.48 -2.40 -6.70
CA HIS A 54 11.23 -3.52 -7.24
C HIS A 54 11.13 -3.56 -8.78
N ALA A 55 9.93 -3.47 -9.35
CA ALA A 55 9.72 -3.37 -10.78
C ALA A 55 10.43 -2.13 -11.38
N PHE A 56 10.35 -0.97 -10.73
CA PHE A 56 11.06 0.24 -11.15
C PHE A 56 12.58 0.10 -11.08
N HIS A 57 13.09 -0.67 -10.13
CA HIS A 57 14.52 -0.98 -10.04
C HIS A 57 14.98 -1.77 -11.28
N HIS A 58 14.28 -2.84 -11.64
CA HIS A 58 14.58 -3.65 -12.82
C HIS A 58 14.46 -2.84 -14.11
N LEU A 59 13.37 -2.12 -14.30
CA LEU A 59 13.16 -1.26 -15.46
C LEU A 59 14.31 -0.25 -15.66
N LYS A 60 14.81 0.34 -14.57
CA LYS A 60 15.95 1.27 -14.64
C LYS A 60 17.29 0.60 -14.93
N GLN A 61 17.45 -0.65 -14.53
CA GLN A 61 18.64 -1.42 -14.92
C GLN A 61 18.65 -1.76 -16.40
N GLU A 62 17.49 -2.12 -16.97
CA GLU A 62 17.34 -2.43 -18.37
C GLU A 62 17.40 -1.19 -19.26
N GLN A 63 16.78 -0.09 -18.85
CA GLN A 63 16.66 1.16 -19.59
C GLN A 63 16.93 2.37 -18.67
N PRO A 64 18.20 2.76 -18.47
CA PRO A 64 18.57 3.82 -17.52
C PRO A 64 17.96 5.20 -17.82
N GLU A 65 17.55 5.45 -19.07
CA GLU A 65 16.96 6.71 -19.52
C GLU A 65 15.49 6.91 -19.14
N ILE A 66 14.78 5.84 -18.75
CA ILE A 66 13.37 5.95 -18.33
C ILE A 66 13.23 6.78 -17.06
N VAL A 67 12.08 7.42 -16.94
CA VAL A 67 11.70 8.17 -15.73
C VAL A 67 10.67 7.38 -14.95
N THR A 68 10.98 7.02 -13.70
CA THR A 68 10.04 6.37 -12.79
C THR A 68 9.66 7.32 -11.69
N LEU A 69 8.36 7.50 -11.48
CA LEU A 69 7.77 8.43 -10.52
C LEU A 69 6.82 7.65 -9.60
N TYR A 70 6.93 7.88 -8.31
CA TYR A 70 6.07 7.27 -7.31
C TYR A 70 5.48 8.34 -6.41
N MET A 71 4.18 8.30 -6.20
CA MET A 71 3.47 9.14 -5.24
C MET A 71 2.47 8.31 -4.45
N ASP A 72 2.29 8.69 -3.21
CA ASP A 72 1.26 8.18 -2.31
C ASP A 72 0.27 9.32 -2.04
N ILE A 73 -1.00 9.09 -2.29
CA ILE A 73 -2.06 10.09 -2.12
C ILE A 73 -2.94 9.84 -0.91
N PHE A 74 -2.55 8.93 -0.03
CA PHE A 74 -3.35 8.60 1.17
C PHE A 74 -3.72 9.82 2.03
N ALA A 75 -2.78 10.76 2.17
CA ALA A 75 -2.97 11.95 3.00
C ALA A 75 -3.81 13.06 2.33
N THR A 76 -4.10 12.94 1.04
CA THR A 76 -4.82 13.98 0.29
C THR A 76 -6.33 13.90 0.52
N GLN A 77 -6.98 15.06 0.64
CA GLN A 77 -8.41 15.18 0.95
C GLN A 77 -9.19 15.97 -0.12
N SER A 78 -8.51 16.53 -1.12
CA SER A 78 -9.10 17.33 -2.19
C SER A 78 -8.32 17.24 -3.49
N LEU A 79 -8.94 17.67 -4.60
CA LEU A 79 -8.27 17.79 -5.88
C LEU A 79 -7.04 18.70 -5.82
N GLY A 80 -7.13 19.82 -5.09
CA GLY A 80 -6.00 20.74 -4.90
C GLY A 80 -4.80 20.10 -4.20
N GLU A 81 -5.03 19.24 -3.20
CA GLU A 81 -3.96 18.50 -2.53
C GLU A 81 -3.36 17.40 -3.42
N PHE A 82 -4.20 16.70 -4.19
CA PHE A 82 -3.75 15.78 -5.22
C PHE A 82 -2.82 16.49 -6.21
N ILE A 83 -3.23 17.64 -6.74
CA ILE A 83 -2.46 18.42 -7.70
C ILE A 83 -1.11 18.84 -7.11
N ARG A 84 -1.08 19.32 -5.87
CA ARG A 84 0.19 19.67 -5.19
C ARG A 84 1.12 18.47 -5.06
N THR A 85 0.60 17.31 -4.66
CA THR A 85 1.36 16.07 -4.54
C THR A 85 1.87 15.59 -5.90
N PHE A 86 1.00 15.63 -6.93
CA PHE A 86 1.36 15.25 -8.29
C PHE A 86 2.44 16.17 -8.88
N ALA A 87 2.27 17.50 -8.75
CA ALA A 87 3.26 18.46 -9.18
C ALA A 87 4.63 18.24 -8.52
N SER A 88 4.66 18.06 -7.19
CA SER A 88 5.92 17.82 -6.46
C SER A 88 6.62 16.51 -6.87
N THR A 89 5.84 15.54 -7.33
CA THR A 89 6.36 14.26 -7.81
C THR A 89 6.92 14.37 -9.24
N VAL A 90 6.24 15.12 -10.10
CA VAL A 90 6.49 15.15 -11.55
C VAL A 90 7.42 16.29 -11.98
N LEU A 91 7.15 17.50 -11.48
CA LEU A 91 7.84 18.70 -11.94
C LEU A 91 9.33 18.66 -11.58
N GLY A 92 10.16 18.98 -12.55
CA GLY A 92 11.61 18.97 -12.38
C GLY A 92 12.28 17.59 -12.46
N LYS A 93 11.51 16.51 -12.68
CA LYS A 93 12.04 15.13 -12.71
C LYS A 93 12.35 14.61 -14.12
N LEU A 94 11.85 15.28 -15.16
CA LEU A 94 12.08 14.87 -16.54
C LEU A 94 13.49 15.21 -17.07
N ASP A 95 14.15 16.18 -16.45
CA ASP A 95 15.48 16.65 -16.81
C ASP A 95 16.48 16.39 -15.69
N THR A 96 17.69 15.99 -16.07
CA THR A 96 18.79 15.74 -15.10
C THR A 96 19.53 17.02 -14.72
N ALA A 97 19.54 18.04 -15.61
CA ALA A 97 20.19 19.31 -15.36
C ALA A 97 19.22 20.30 -14.69
N PRO A 98 19.52 20.84 -13.48
CA PRO A 98 18.63 21.71 -12.74
C PRO A 98 18.11 22.91 -13.55
N GLN A 99 18.98 23.57 -14.32
CA GLN A 99 18.59 24.74 -15.13
C GLN A 99 17.61 24.38 -16.26
N LYS A 100 17.77 23.21 -16.90
CA LYS A 100 16.80 22.70 -17.89
C LYS A 100 15.46 22.39 -17.26
N ALA A 101 15.47 21.76 -16.08
CA ALA A 101 14.28 21.46 -15.31
C ALA A 101 13.50 22.74 -14.96
N LEU A 102 14.18 23.76 -14.44
CA LEU A 102 13.60 25.07 -14.12
C LEU A 102 12.95 25.73 -15.33
N ASN A 103 13.67 25.79 -16.46
CA ASN A 103 13.19 26.41 -17.70
C ASN A 103 11.95 25.68 -18.24
N ARG A 104 11.98 24.34 -18.24
CA ARG A 104 10.85 23.53 -18.70
C ARG A 104 9.62 23.71 -17.81
N VAL A 105 9.77 23.63 -16.49
CA VAL A 105 8.66 23.86 -15.56
C VAL A 105 8.07 25.26 -15.76
N SER A 106 8.88 26.30 -15.85
CA SER A 106 8.41 27.68 -16.08
C SER A 106 7.72 27.87 -17.43
N GLN A 107 8.04 27.04 -18.43
CA GLN A 107 7.39 27.07 -19.74
C GLN A 107 5.98 26.50 -19.70
N PHE A 108 5.77 25.41 -18.95
CA PHE A 108 4.49 24.71 -18.89
C PHE A 108 3.56 25.23 -17.80
N ILE A 109 4.09 25.51 -16.61
CA ILE A 109 3.27 25.91 -15.44
C ILE A 109 3.09 27.42 -15.44
N ARG A 110 1.88 27.88 -15.77
CA ARG A 110 1.49 29.30 -15.89
C ARG A 110 0.32 29.67 -14.99
N SER A 111 -0.54 28.70 -14.65
CA SER A 111 -1.75 28.89 -13.83
C SER A 111 -1.44 29.13 -12.36
N CYS A 112 -0.24 28.77 -11.91
CA CYS A 112 0.22 28.99 -10.56
C CYS A 112 1.72 29.34 -10.54
N ARG A 113 2.23 29.73 -9.38
CA ARG A 113 3.65 30.09 -9.21
C ARG A 113 4.43 28.90 -8.62
N PRO A 114 5.30 28.24 -9.40
CA PRO A 114 6.14 27.20 -8.84
C PRO A 114 7.23 27.80 -7.94
N VAL A 115 7.43 27.18 -6.77
CA VAL A 115 8.52 27.49 -5.83
C VAL A 115 9.55 26.37 -5.94
N PHE A 116 10.78 26.75 -6.25
CA PHE A 116 11.89 25.83 -6.38
C PHE A 116 12.71 25.85 -5.10
N THR A 117 12.93 24.67 -4.56
CA THR A 117 13.89 24.41 -3.48
C THR A 117 14.82 23.29 -3.92
N PHE A 118 15.93 23.14 -3.23
CA PHE A 118 16.86 22.05 -3.49
C PHE A 118 16.96 21.21 -2.22
N ASP A 119 16.98 19.91 -2.40
CA ASP A 119 17.27 19.00 -1.32
C ASP A 119 18.73 19.22 -0.87
N GLU A 120 18.93 19.54 0.39
CA GLU A 120 20.24 19.93 0.94
C GLU A 120 21.29 18.82 0.86
N ILE A 121 20.83 17.55 0.81
CA ILE A 121 21.71 16.38 0.82
C ILE A 121 22.02 15.90 -0.61
N THR A 122 20.99 15.85 -1.45
CA THR A 122 21.09 15.27 -2.80
C THR A 122 21.25 16.31 -3.92
N GLY A 123 21.01 17.58 -3.63
CA GLY A 123 21.02 18.66 -4.62
C GLY A 123 19.88 18.57 -5.67
N VAL A 124 18.96 17.62 -5.51
CA VAL A 124 17.86 17.43 -6.45
C VAL A 124 16.85 18.56 -6.32
N PRO A 125 16.41 19.18 -7.45
CA PRO A 125 15.40 20.22 -7.39
C PRO A 125 14.06 19.64 -6.91
N LYS A 126 13.48 20.30 -5.91
CA LYS A 126 12.14 20.05 -5.39
C LYS A 126 11.24 21.21 -5.80
N VAL A 127 10.18 20.89 -6.52
CA VAL A 127 9.20 21.90 -6.96
C VAL A 127 7.95 21.76 -6.12
N THR A 128 7.51 22.85 -5.54
CA THR A 128 6.21 22.96 -4.86
C THR A 128 5.36 24.01 -5.58
N ILE A 129 4.06 23.84 -5.57
CA ILE A 129 3.12 24.79 -6.16
C ILE A 129 2.03 25.13 -5.14
N ASP A 130 1.56 26.35 -5.19
CA ASP A 130 0.33 26.75 -4.51
C ASP A 130 -0.76 26.96 -5.56
N VAL A 131 -1.87 26.25 -5.42
CA VAL A 131 -2.92 26.20 -6.42
C VAL A 131 -4.19 26.80 -5.83
N ALA A 132 -4.65 27.90 -6.44
CA ALA A 132 -5.95 28.47 -6.10
C ALA A 132 -7.07 27.53 -6.58
N PRO A 133 -8.20 27.40 -5.85
CA PRO A 133 -9.31 26.52 -6.27
C PRO A 133 -9.80 26.79 -7.69
N THR A 134 -9.78 28.03 -8.14
CA THR A 134 -10.19 28.43 -9.50
C THR A 134 -9.20 28.03 -10.60
N ALA A 135 -7.98 27.64 -10.23
CA ALA A 135 -6.91 27.27 -11.14
C ALA A 135 -6.61 25.75 -11.15
N GLU A 136 -7.29 24.94 -10.33
CA GLU A 136 -6.99 23.52 -10.15
C GLU A 136 -6.97 22.75 -11.46
N GLU A 137 -8.03 22.85 -12.24
CA GLU A 137 -8.16 22.09 -13.49
C GLU A 137 -7.12 22.54 -14.55
N SER A 138 -6.87 23.85 -14.66
CA SER A 138 -5.84 24.37 -15.56
C SER A 138 -4.44 23.95 -15.13
N THR A 139 -4.14 23.97 -13.83
CA THR A 139 -2.85 23.51 -13.30
C THR A 139 -2.66 22.01 -13.51
N LEU A 140 -3.69 21.20 -13.29
CA LEU A 140 -3.64 19.78 -13.56
C LEU A 140 -3.34 19.49 -15.03
N LYS A 141 -4.02 20.19 -15.94
CA LYS A 141 -3.74 20.09 -17.39
C LYS A 141 -2.28 20.43 -17.71
N GLU A 142 -1.77 21.53 -17.17
CA GLU A 142 -0.38 21.95 -17.39
C GLU A 142 0.64 20.91 -16.92
N ILE A 143 0.38 20.20 -15.78
CA ILE A 143 1.23 19.11 -15.32
C ILE A 143 1.19 17.93 -16.29
N PHE A 144 0.02 17.58 -16.83
CA PHE A 144 -0.10 16.54 -17.84
C PHE A 144 0.58 16.93 -19.17
N ASP A 145 0.45 18.20 -19.61
CA ASP A 145 1.15 18.72 -20.77
C ASP A 145 2.68 18.67 -20.58
N TYR A 146 3.16 18.99 -19.38
CA TYR A 146 4.57 18.83 -18.99
C TYR A 146 5.04 17.37 -19.11
N LEU A 147 4.26 16.41 -18.60
CA LEU A 147 4.57 14.98 -18.76
C LEU A 147 4.57 14.55 -20.23
N ALA A 148 3.58 14.99 -21.01
CA ALA A 148 3.49 14.70 -22.43
C ALA A 148 4.68 15.23 -23.23
N SER A 149 5.30 16.31 -22.76
CA SER A 149 6.49 16.92 -23.39
C SER A 149 7.77 16.11 -23.21
N SER A 150 7.75 15.04 -22.41
CA SER A 150 8.93 14.20 -22.20
C SER A 150 9.27 13.41 -23.46
N GLU A 151 10.53 13.45 -23.86
CA GLU A 151 11.08 12.58 -24.90
C GLU A 151 11.38 11.17 -24.37
N LYS A 152 11.38 11.01 -23.04
CA LYS A 152 11.65 9.75 -22.36
C LYS A 152 10.34 9.06 -21.99
N ARG A 153 10.38 7.74 -21.92
CA ARG A 153 9.27 6.98 -21.31
C ARG A 153 9.19 7.29 -19.83
N CYS A 154 7.97 7.53 -19.37
CA CYS A 154 7.68 7.81 -17.96
C CYS A 154 6.73 6.75 -17.40
N TYR A 155 7.05 6.20 -16.25
CA TYR A 155 6.19 5.30 -15.52
C TYR A 155 5.81 5.96 -14.18
N VAL A 156 4.51 6.19 -13.99
CA VAL A 156 3.97 6.93 -12.84
C VAL A 156 3.15 5.98 -11.99
N ALA A 157 3.61 5.70 -10.78
CA ALA A 157 2.83 4.95 -9.80
C ALA A 157 2.13 5.90 -8.84
N ILE A 158 0.81 5.72 -8.71
CA ILE A 158 -0.05 6.43 -7.75
C ILE A 158 -0.56 5.39 -6.75
N ASP A 159 -0.02 5.44 -5.55
CA ASP A 159 -0.42 4.54 -4.46
C ASP A 159 -1.62 5.11 -3.69
N GLU A 160 -2.43 4.21 -3.14
CA GLU A 160 -3.71 4.47 -2.48
C GLU A 160 -4.71 5.26 -3.37
N PHE A 161 -4.74 4.90 -4.67
CA PHE A 161 -5.50 5.63 -5.70
C PHE A 161 -6.99 5.75 -5.39
N GLN A 162 -7.58 4.78 -4.67
CA GLN A 162 -8.97 4.89 -4.23
C GLN A 162 -9.26 6.13 -3.38
N GLN A 163 -8.23 6.81 -2.86
CA GLN A 163 -8.40 8.03 -2.07
C GLN A 163 -9.14 9.14 -2.82
N ILE A 164 -9.02 9.20 -4.15
CA ILE A 164 -9.76 10.19 -4.96
C ILE A 164 -11.28 10.05 -4.87
N THR A 165 -11.80 8.90 -4.43
CA THR A 165 -13.25 8.69 -4.24
C THR A 165 -13.78 9.30 -2.95
N GLU A 166 -12.89 9.68 -2.03
CA GLU A 166 -13.23 10.31 -0.76
C GLU A 166 -13.25 11.86 -0.83
N TYR A 167 -12.82 12.45 -1.97
CA TYR A 167 -12.82 13.90 -2.16
C TYR A 167 -14.24 14.44 -2.31
N GLU A 168 -14.46 15.68 -1.86
CA GLU A 168 -15.76 16.33 -2.00
C GLU A 168 -16.09 16.68 -3.45
N GLU A 169 -15.07 16.94 -4.28
CA GLU A 169 -15.23 17.29 -5.68
C GLU A 169 -15.66 16.07 -6.50
N LYS A 170 -16.63 16.30 -7.39
CA LYS A 170 -17.20 15.25 -8.24
C LYS A 170 -16.50 15.17 -9.58
N GLY A 171 -16.48 13.97 -10.16
CA GLY A 171 -16.00 13.79 -11.54
C GLY A 171 -14.49 13.70 -11.69
N ILE A 172 -13.72 13.60 -10.59
CA ILE A 172 -12.24 13.52 -10.62
C ILE A 172 -11.74 12.33 -11.43
N GLU A 173 -12.41 11.17 -11.34
CA GLU A 173 -12.04 10.02 -12.16
C GLU A 173 -12.15 10.32 -13.66
N ALA A 174 -13.24 10.96 -14.08
CA ALA A 174 -13.45 11.33 -15.47
C ALA A 174 -12.43 12.38 -15.93
N LEU A 175 -12.13 13.36 -15.08
CA LEU A 175 -11.12 14.37 -15.33
C LEU A 175 -9.73 13.75 -15.52
N LEU A 176 -9.27 12.92 -14.59
CA LEU A 176 -7.98 12.22 -14.70
C LEU A 176 -7.92 11.32 -15.93
N ARG A 177 -9.00 10.56 -16.19
CA ARG A 177 -9.08 9.67 -17.35
C ARG A 177 -8.96 10.43 -18.66
N SER A 178 -9.55 11.64 -18.75
CA SER A 178 -9.51 12.48 -19.95
C SER A 178 -8.08 12.91 -20.33
N TYR A 179 -7.18 13.07 -19.35
CA TYR A 179 -5.77 13.39 -19.63
C TYR A 179 -4.93 12.13 -19.85
N ILE A 180 -5.07 11.12 -19.01
CA ILE A 180 -4.24 9.92 -19.01
C ILE A 180 -4.31 9.16 -20.34
N GLN A 181 -5.48 9.06 -20.94
CA GLN A 181 -5.70 8.29 -22.18
C GLN A 181 -4.94 8.83 -23.42
N PHE A 182 -4.47 10.06 -23.37
CA PHE A 182 -3.79 10.72 -24.50
C PHE A 182 -2.26 10.86 -24.32
N LEU A 183 -1.68 10.15 -23.36
CA LEU A 183 -0.25 10.19 -23.06
C LEU A 183 0.48 8.99 -23.68
N PRO A 184 1.05 9.09 -24.88
CA PRO A 184 1.64 7.93 -25.55
C PRO A 184 2.97 7.47 -24.95
N ASN A 185 3.64 8.35 -24.19
CA ASN A 185 4.94 8.13 -23.58
C ASN A 185 4.88 7.92 -22.08
N VAL A 186 3.68 7.89 -21.48
CA VAL A 186 3.48 7.76 -20.02
C VAL A 186 2.53 6.60 -19.72
N ASN A 187 2.96 5.69 -18.87
CA ASN A 187 2.09 4.63 -18.34
C ASN A 187 1.95 4.73 -16.84
N PHE A 188 0.80 4.33 -16.36
CA PHE A 188 0.41 4.45 -14.96
C PHE A 188 0.27 3.10 -14.27
N ILE A 189 0.67 3.06 -13.00
CA ILE A 189 0.35 2.02 -12.03
C ILE A 189 -0.56 2.64 -10.99
N PHE A 190 -1.83 2.23 -10.96
CA PHE A 190 -2.79 2.63 -9.93
C PHE A 190 -2.80 1.56 -8.85
N ALA A 191 -2.22 1.83 -7.71
CA ALA A 191 -2.20 0.89 -6.60
C ALA A 191 -3.21 1.28 -5.54
N GLY A 192 -3.82 0.29 -4.90
CA GLY A 192 -4.78 0.55 -3.84
C GLY A 192 -5.02 -0.64 -2.91
N SER A 193 -5.45 -0.32 -1.69
CA SER A 193 -5.66 -1.29 -0.62
C SER A 193 -7.13 -1.63 -0.38
N LYS A 194 -8.07 -0.76 -0.75
CA LYS A 194 -9.51 -1.01 -0.65
C LYS A 194 -9.97 -1.84 -1.86
N LYS A 195 -9.79 -3.19 -1.79
CA LYS A 195 -10.05 -4.13 -2.89
C LYS A 195 -11.38 -3.86 -3.60
N HIS A 196 -12.47 -3.74 -2.85
CA HIS A 196 -13.81 -3.53 -3.41
C HIS A 196 -13.91 -2.22 -4.21
N VAL A 197 -13.38 -1.12 -3.67
CA VAL A 197 -13.41 0.21 -4.33
C VAL A 197 -12.57 0.16 -5.60
N MET A 198 -11.34 -0.37 -5.53
CA MET A 198 -10.46 -0.49 -6.69
C MET A 198 -11.07 -1.38 -7.78
N GLN A 199 -11.64 -2.51 -7.41
CA GLN A 199 -12.35 -3.36 -8.38
C GLN A 199 -13.51 -2.61 -9.04
N GLU A 200 -14.34 -1.92 -8.26
CA GLU A 200 -15.43 -1.13 -8.82
C GLU A 200 -14.94 -0.07 -9.81
N MET A 201 -13.89 0.70 -9.46
CA MET A 201 -13.33 1.76 -10.30
C MET A 201 -12.85 1.25 -11.67
N PHE A 202 -12.20 0.08 -11.72
CA PHE A 202 -11.54 -0.40 -12.93
C PHE A 202 -12.29 -1.52 -13.69
N THR A 203 -13.28 -2.18 -13.06
CA THR A 203 -14.01 -3.29 -13.69
C THR A 203 -15.50 -3.01 -13.89
N SER A 204 -16.06 -1.95 -13.30
CA SER A 204 -17.46 -1.59 -13.52
C SER A 204 -17.62 -0.72 -14.75
N SER A 205 -18.53 -1.13 -15.66
CA SER A 205 -18.85 -0.37 -16.89
C SER A 205 -19.44 1.03 -16.65
N LYS A 206 -19.82 1.32 -15.41
CA LYS A 206 -20.35 2.64 -15.00
C LYS A 206 -19.26 3.62 -14.59
N ARG A 207 -18.01 3.18 -14.49
CA ARG A 207 -16.89 3.99 -13.98
C ARG A 207 -15.99 4.46 -15.13
N PRO A 208 -15.40 5.67 -15.03
CA PRO A 208 -14.54 6.22 -16.08
C PRO A 208 -13.33 5.35 -16.44
N PHE A 209 -12.72 4.67 -15.47
CA PHE A 209 -11.56 3.81 -15.68
C PHE A 209 -11.89 2.37 -16.12
N TYR A 210 -13.16 2.10 -16.47
CA TYR A 210 -13.55 0.77 -16.95
C TYR A 210 -12.63 0.24 -18.06
N GLN A 211 -12.08 -0.96 -17.87
CA GLN A 211 -11.17 -1.66 -18.82
C GLN A 211 -10.00 -0.82 -19.34
N SER A 212 -9.52 0.16 -18.56
CA SER A 212 -8.40 1.02 -18.96
C SER A 212 -7.04 0.53 -18.51
N THR A 213 -7.00 -0.55 -17.75
CA THR A 213 -5.78 -1.10 -17.14
C THR A 213 -5.78 -2.62 -17.15
N GLN A 214 -4.59 -3.21 -17.05
CA GLN A 214 -4.43 -4.62 -16.68
C GLN A 214 -4.46 -4.73 -15.16
N VAL A 215 -5.37 -5.57 -14.63
CA VAL A 215 -5.48 -5.78 -13.18
C VAL A 215 -4.49 -6.84 -12.74
N VAL A 216 -3.71 -6.53 -11.71
CA VAL A 216 -2.78 -7.44 -11.03
C VAL A 216 -3.16 -7.47 -9.55
N THR A 217 -3.38 -8.65 -9.01
CA THR A 217 -3.61 -8.85 -7.57
C THR A 217 -2.34 -9.37 -6.91
N ILE A 218 -2.14 -9.00 -5.65
CA ILE A 218 -1.05 -9.53 -4.83
C ILE A 218 -1.69 -10.37 -3.73
N ASP A 219 -1.32 -11.64 -3.68
CA ASP A 219 -1.66 -12.57 -2.61
C ASP A 219 -0.48 -12.74 -1.62
N ALA A 220 -0.57 -13.70 -0.69
CA ALA A 220 0.56 -14.06 0.15
C ALA A 220 1.78 -14.49 -0.70
N ILE A 221 2.98 -14.25 -0.19
CA ILE A 221 4.20 -14.80 -0.80
C ILE A 221 4.12 -16.33 -0.74
N ASP A 222 4.59 -17.01 -1.77
CA ASP A 222 4.64 -18.48 -1.77
C ASP A 222 5.37 -19.00 -0.52
N LYS A 223 4.79 -20.02 0.12
CA LYS A 223 5.28 -20.49 1.42
C LYS A 223 6.68 -21.08 1.31
N GLU A 224 6.97 -21.83 0.23
CA GLU A 224 8.27 -22.44 0.00
C GLU A 224 9.33 -21.37 -0.28
N ALA A 225 9.05 -20.46 -1.21
CA ALA A 225 9.95 -19.37 -1.55
C ALA A 225 10.26 -18.47 -0.34
N TYR A 226 9.25 -18.22 0.50
CA TYR A 226 9.44 -17.40 1.69
C TYR A 226 10.23 -18.12 2.79
N ALA A 227 10.01 -19.42 2.94
CA ALA A 227 10.77 -20.24 3.87
C ALA A 227 12.27 -20.28 3.48
N GLU A 228 12.56 -20.57 2.20
CA GLU A 228 13.91 -20.58 1.67
C GLU A 228 14.62 -19.23 1.90
N PHE A 229 13.98 -18.13 1.55
CA PHE A 229 14.47 -16.78 1.77
C PHE A 229 14.79 -16.51 3.26
N ALA A 230 13.85 -16.85 4.14
CA ALA A 230 14.01 -16.60 5.58
C ALA A 230 15.14 -17.45 6.16
N MET A 231 15.12 -18.75 5.90
CA MET A 231 16.13 -19.70 6.42
C MET A 231 17.54 -19.36 5.91
N GLU A 232 17.69 -18.95 4.65
CA GLU A 232 18.97 -18.52 4.08
C GLU A 232 19.54 -17.30 4.83
N HIS A 233 18.69 -16.30 5.14
CA HIS A 233 19.14 -15.12 5.89
C HIS A 233 19.54 -15.45 7.32
N PHE A 234 18.81 -16.33 8.02
CA PHE A 234 19.19 -16.80 9.35
C PHE A 234 20.50 -17.60 9.32
N SER A 235 20.66 -18.50 8.35
CA SER A 235 21.91 -19.26 8.16
C SER A 235 23.12 -18.35 7.91
N LYS A 236 22.97 -17.31 7.07
CA LYS A 236 24.01 -16.29 6.84
C LYS A 236 24.37 -15.51 8.10
N HIS A 237 23.51 -15.49 9.09
CA HIS A 237 23.71 -14.85 10.39
C HIS A 237 24.23 -15.82 11.46
N ASN A 238 24.58 -17.06 11.08
CA ASN A 238 24.99 -18.14 11.97
C ASN A 238 23.94 -18.49 13.04
N THR A 239 22.69 -18.42 12.70
CA THR A 239 21.55 -18.83 13.53
C THR A 239 20.62 -19.73 12.71
N GLU A 240 19.84 -20.55 13.37
CA GLU A 240 18.91 -21.49 12.72
C GLU A 240 17.46 -21.04 12.89
N LEU A 241 16.72 -21.08 11.78
CA LEU A 241 15.26 -20.99 11.76
C LEU A 241 14.71 -22.33 11.27
N PRO A 242 14.22 -23.22 12.15
CA PRO A 242 13.68 -24.51 11.75
C PRO A 242 12.45 -24.35 10.84
N ARG A 243 12.33 -25.20 9.82
CA ARG A 243 11.24 -25.15 8.86
C ARG A 243 9.86 -25.23 9.51
N GLU A 244 9.67 -26.13 10.46
CA GLU A 244 8.42 -26.30 11.18
C GLU A 244 8.03 -25.06 11.98
N VAL A 245 8.99 -24.30 12.49
CA VAL A 245 8.75 -23.03 13.21
C VAL A 245 8.32 -21.95 12.22
N PHE A 246 9.00 -21.86 11.07
CA PHE A 246 8.59 -20.93 10.00
C PHE A 246 7.16 -21.24 9.52
N ASP A 247 6.87 -22.51 9.25
CA ASP A 247 5.56 -22.96 8.78
C ASP A 247 4.46 -22.60 9.77
N ALA A 248 4.69 -22.76 11.08
CA ALA A 248 3.74 -22.39 12.12
C ALA A 248 3.48 -20.86 12.16
N ILE A 249 4.51 -20.03 11.94
CA ILE A 249 4.35 -18.59 11.84
C ILE A 249 3.55 -18.23 10.58
N TYR A 250 3.90 -18.82 9.44
CA TYR A 250 3.25 -18.58 8.16
C TYR A 250 1.75 -18.91 8.21
N ASP A 251 1.39 -20.10 8.70
CA ASP A 251 0.01 -20.56 8.81
C ASP A 251 -0.79 -19.69 9.81
N LYS A 252 -0.18 -19.29 10.90
CA LYS A 252 -0.82 -18.41 11.90
C LYS A 252 -1.22 -17.04 11.34
N TYR A 253 -0.42 -16.49 10.42
CA TYR A 253 -0.64 -15.15 9.85
C TYR A 253 -1.08 -15.18 8.38
N ASP A 254 -1.47 -16.36 7.87
CA ASP A 254 -1.90 -16.57 6.47
C ASP A 254 -0.87 -16.02 5.45
N GLY A 255 0.42 -16.13 5.75
CA GLY A 255 1.50 -15.60 4.91
C GLY A 255 1.48 -14.08 4.70
N HIS A 256 0.71 -13.34 5.51
CA HIS A 256 0.59 -11.89 5.35
C HIS A 256 1.93 -11.18 5.57
N THR A 257 2.45 -10.58 4.52
CA THR A 257 3.84 -10.09 4.42
C THR A 257 4.29 -9.28 5.63
N TRP A 258 3.49 -8.33 6.10
CA TRP A 258 3.93 -7.44 7.18
C TRP A 258 4.03 -8.15 8.53
N TYR A 259 3.11 -9.07 8.86
CA TYR A 259 3.19 -9.80 10.13
C TYR A 259 4.37 -10.76 10.12
N MET A 260 4.59 -11.43 8.99
CA MET A 260 5.77 -12.28 8.78
C MET A 260 7.05 -11.47 8.96
N GLN A 261 7.16 -10.33 8.27
CA GLN A 261 8.33 -9.45 8.39
C GLN A 261 8.54 -8.93 9.82
N ALA A 262 7.47 -8.54 10.52
CA ALA A 262 7.57 -8.03 11.88
C ALA A 262 8.14 -9.09 12.85
N ILE A 263 7.66 -10.34 12.75
CA ILE A 263 8.12 -11.43 13.60
C ILE A 263 9.53 -11.87 13.23
N LEU A 264 9.80 -12.10 11.94
CA LEU A 264 11.13 -12.52 11.47
C LEU A 264 12.19 -11.45 11.77
N ASN A 265 11.85 -10.17 11.63
CA ASN A 265 12.72 -9.06 12.01
C ASN A 265 13.12 -9.12 13.50
N ARG A 266 12.14 -9.35 14.37
CA ARG A 266 12.36 -9.46 15.82
C ARG A 266 13.22 -10.67 16.15
N LEU A 267 12.89 -11.84 15.60
CA LEU A 267 13.61 -13.09 15.81
C LEU A 267 15.07 -12.99 15.33
N TYR A 268 15.30 -12.40 14.16
CA TYR A 268 16.64 -12.16 13.63
C TYR A 268 17.47 -11.26 14.54
N GLY A 269 16.84 -10.23 15.12
CA GLY A 269 17.49 -9.30 16.04
C GLY A 269 17.98 -9.93 17.37
N TYR A 270 17.43 -11.07 17.78
CA TYR A 270 17.89 -11.77 18.99
C TYR A 270 19.22 -12.50 18.82
N ASN A 271 19.65 -12.73 17.59
CA ASN A 271 20.95 -13.37 17.26
C ASN A 271 21.14 -14.73 17.96
N ARG A 272 20.14 -15.59 17.89
CA ARG A 272 20.14 -16.97 18.43
C ARG A 272 19.20 -17.86 17.65
N ASP A 273 19.35 -19.18 17.80
CA ASP A 273 18.48 -20.17 17.15
C ASP A 273 17.03 -19.98 17.57
N VAL A 274 16.14 -20.15 16.58
CA VAL A 274 14.70 -19.89 16.75
C VAL A 274 13.99 -21.17 17.17
N ASN A 275 13.12 -21.06 18.17
CA ASN A 275 12.19 -22.10 18.57
C ASN A 275 10.80 -21.51 18.86
N ALA A 276 9.82 -22.37 19.14
CA ALA A 276 8.44 -21.94 19.40
C ALA A 276 8.30 -20.98 20.58
N GLU A 277 9.11 -21.15 21.65
CA GLU A 277 9.09 -20.29 22.84
C GLU A 277 9.57 -18.87 22.48
N LEU A 278 10.63 -18.78 21.65
CA LEU A 278 11.15 -17.52 21.18
C LEU A 278 10.16 -16.78 20.27
N VAL A 279 9.42 -17.52 19.42
CA VAL A 279 8.34 -16.95 18.61
C VAL A 279 7.21 -16.38 19.47
N ALA A 280 6.79 -17.13 20.49
CA ALA A 280 5.77 -16.67 21.45
C ALA A 280 6.24 -15.42 22.18
N TYR A 281 7.48 -15.39 22.65
CA TYR A 281 8.08 -14.23 23.29
C TYR A 281 8.14 -13.01 22.37
N ALA A 282 8.64 -13.16 21.14
CA ALA A 282 8.70 -12.10 20.13
C ALA A 282 7.33 -11.52 19.81
N THR A 283 6.32 -12.42 19.69
CA THR A 283 4.93 -12.02 19.43
C THR A 283 4.36 -11.22 20.60
N SER A 284 4.61 -11.67 21.84
CA SER A 284 4.15 -10.95 23.04
C SER A 284 4.77 -9.55 23.13
N GLU A 285 6.08 -9.41 22.89
CA GLU A 285 6.73 -8.09 22.88
C GLU A 285 6.12 -7.14 21.84
N ILE A 286 5.84 -7.64 20.62
CA ILE A 286 5.20 -6.82 19.59
C ILE A 286 3.81 -6.38 20.02
N ILE A 287 3.01 -7.28 20.61
CA ILE A 287 1.67 -6.97 21.10
C ILE A 287 1.72 -5.96 22.26
N ASP A 288 2.67 -6.11 23.17
CA ASP A 288 2.84 -5.20 24.32
C ASP A 288 3.22 -3.79 23.87
N GLU A 289 4.08 -3.66 22.84
CA GLU A 289 4.43 -2.36 22.23
C GLU A 289 3.20 -1.63 21.66
N TYR A 290 2.26 -2.37 21.05
CA TYR A 290 1.03 -1.79 20.49
C TYR A 290 -0.13 -1.68 21.49
N SER A 291 -0.06 -2.31 22.66
CA SER A 291 -1.16 -2.42 23.61
C SER A 291 -1.76 -1.07 24.04
N TYR A 292 -0.88 -0.09 24.29
CA TYR A 292 -1.32 1.27 24.61
C TYR A 292 -2.12 1.90 23.45
N SER A 293 -1.62 1.79 22.23
CA SER A 293 -2.26 2.34 21.04
C SER A 293 -3.60 1.65 20.75
N TYR A 294 -3.69 0.34 20.95
CA TYR A 294 -4.94 -0.41 20.83
C TYR A 294 -5.95 0.03 21.87
N GLY A 295 -5.53 0.18 23.13
CA GLY A 295 -6.39 0.67 24.22
C GLY A 295 -6.91 2.08 23.96
N ASP A 296 -6.06 2.95 23.43
CA ASP A 296 -6.44 4.34 23.09
C ASP A 296 -7.41 4.38 21.91
N LEU A 297 -7.14 3.62 20.85
CA LEU A 297 -8.03 3.47 19.71
C LEU A 297 -9.44 3.03 20.13
N LEU A 298 -9.56 2.07 21.04
CA LEU A 298 -10.85 1.55 21.48
C LEU A 298 -11.69 2.57 22.27
N LYS A 299 -11.11 3.62 22.84
CA LYS A 299 -11.86 4.68 23.53
C LYS A 299 -12.84 5.42 22.60
N ALA A 300 -12.58 5.42 21.30
CA ALA A 300 -13.48 6.04 20.31
C ALA A 300 -14.72 5.20 19.97
N TYR A 301 -14.84 3.99 20.55
CA TYR A 301 -15.90 3.03 20.22
C TYR A 301 -16.83 2.75 21.39
N SER A 302 -18.10 2.50 21.09
CA SER A 302 -19.08 2.13 22.10
C SER A 302 -18.79 0.75 22.71
N ALA A 303 -19.27 0.50 23.92
CA ALA A 303 -19.15 -0.81 24.56
C ALA A 303 -19.71 -1.96 23.70
N GLY A 304 -20.75 -1.71 22.90
CA GLY A 304 -21.30 -2.70 21.96
C GLY A 304 -20.36 -3.03 20.81
N ASN A 305 -19.68 -2.01 20.24
CA ASN A 305 -18.67 -2.21 19.20
C ASN A 305 -17.47 -3.02 19.74
N ILE A 306 -16.96 -2.65 20.92
CA ILE A 306 -15.83 -3.33 21.56
C ILE A 306 -16.19 -4.79 21.87
N LYS A 307 -17.40 -5.03 22.38
CA LYS A 307 -17.86 -6.38 22.69
C LYS A 307 -17.96 -7.27 21.47
N LEU A 308 -18.48 -6.73 20.34
CA LEU A 308 -18.51 -7.46 19.07
C LEU A 308 -17.10 -7.73 18.53
N LEU A 309 -16.22 -6.73 18.58
CA LEU A 309 -14.83 -6.86 18.13
C LEU A 309 -14.09 -7.96 18.91
N LYS A 310 -14.26 -7.97 20.25
CA LYS A 310 -13.72 -9.04 21.13
C LYS A 310 -14.29 -10.41 20.80
N ALA A 311 -15.60 -10.50 20.54
CA ALA A 311 -16.26 -11.75 20.19
C ALA A 311 -15.69 -12.35 18.88
N ILE A 312 -15.49 -11.51 17.86
CA ILE A 312 -14.88 -11.93 16.60
C ILE A 312 -13.40 -12.32 16.82
N ALA A 313 -12.66 -11.56 17.63
CA ALA A 313 -11.29 -11.91 17.98
C ALA A 313 -11.17 -13.29 18.63
N GLN A 314 -12.08 -13.63 19.56
CA GLN A 314 -12.10 -14.92 20.27
C GLN A 314 -12.33 -16.11 19.33
N GLU A 315 -13.20 -15.95 18.32
CA GLU A 315 -13.45 -17.02 17.32
C GLU A 315 -12.35 -17.08 16.25
N GLY A 316 -11.59 -15.99 16.06
CA GLY A 316 -10.63 -15.86 14.95
C GLY A 316 -11.30 -15.48 13.64
N CYS A 317 -12.26 -16.28 13.16
CA CYS A 317 -13.07 -16.00 11.98
C CYS A 317 -14.55 -16.33 12.23
N VAL A 318 -15.47 -15.45 11.88
CA VAL A 318 -16.92 -15.63 12.10
C VAL A 318 -17.68 -15.47 10.80
N LYS A 319 -18.25 -16.55 10.29
CA LYS A 319 -19.01 -16.57 9.05
C LYS A 319 -20.36 -15.84 9.20
N GLU A 320 -21.08 -16.10 10.27
CA GLU A 320 -22.43 -15.61 10.50
C GLU A 320 -22.53 -14.80 11.80
N VAL A 321 -22.06 -13.56 11.78
CA VAL A 321 -22.03 -12.65 12.94
C VAL A 321 -23.42 -12.36 13.51
N LEU A 322 -24.48 -12.50 12.72
CA LEU A 322 -25.87 -12.27 13.11
C LEU A 322 -26.59 -13.55 13.56
N ALA A 323 -25.94 -14.70 13.57
CA ALA A 323 -26.52 -15.97 14.00
C ALA A 323 -26.91 -15.89 15.50
N GLY A 324 -28.07 -16.45 15.83
CA GLY A 324 -28.60 -16.45 17.20
C GLY A 324 -27.62 -17.06 18.22
N ASP A 325 -26.97 -18.18 17.83
CA ASP A 325 -26.01 -18.88 18.68
C ASP A 325 -24.77 -18.03 18.98
N PHE A 326 -24.23 -17.31 17.99
CA PHE A 326 -23.10 -16.38 18.18
C PHE A 326 -23.50 -15.22 19.10
N ILE A 327 -24.68 -14.61 18.86
CA ILE A 327 -25.21 -13.53 19.67
C ILE A 327 -25.40 -13.98 21.13
N ALA A 328 -25.98 -15.17 21.32
CA ALA A 328 -26.22 -15.75 22.68
C ALA A 328 -24.90 -16.10 23.38
N LYS A 329 -23.97 -16.79 22.68
CA LYS A 329 -22.65 -17.17 23.20
C LYS A 329 -21.89 -15.99 23.78
N TYR A 330 -21.87 -14.87 23.09
CA TYR A 330 -21.16 -13.65 23.49
C TYR A 330 -22.06 -12.64 24.19
N ARG A 331 -23.33 -13.00 24.50
CA ARG A 331 -24.31 -12.11 25.18
C ARG A 331 -24.34 -10.72 24.50
N LEU A 332 -24.36 -10.72 23.17
CA LEU A 332 -24.48 -9.48 22.40
C LEU A 332 -25.90 -8.93 22.49
N ARG A 333 -26.10 -7.70 21.99
CA ARG A 333 -27.45 -7.11 21.92
C ARG A 333 -28.25 -7.74 20.78
N ALA A 334 -29.46 -7.23 20.52
CA ALA A 334 -30.31 -7.66 19.42
C ALA A 334 -29.55 -7.60 18.06
N ALA A 335 -29.88 -8.50 17.14
CA ALA A 335 -29.23 -8.63 15.83
C ALA A 335 -29.12 -7.28 15.06
N SER A 336 -30.13 -6.40 15.16
CA SER A 336 -30.08 -5.06 14.56
C SER A 336 -28.94 -4.20 15.12
N SER A 337 -28.73 -4.24 16.44
CA SER A 337 -27.61 -3.52 17.08
C SER A 337 -26.25 -4.10 16.72
N VAL A 338 -26.16 -5.43 16.58
CA VAL A 338 -24.96 -6.14 16.15
C VAL A 338 -24.62 -5.75 14.71
N ASN A 339 -25.62 -5.72 13.81
CA ASN A 339 -25.43 -5.32 12.43
C ASN A 339 -24.94 -3.87 12.28
N ALA A 340 -25.51 -2.94 13.07
CA ALA A 340 -25.04 -1.55 13.11
C ALA A 340 -23.58 -1.45 13.60
N SER A 341 -23.23 -2.22 14.64
CA SER A 341 -21.86 -2.31 15.15
C SER A 341 -20.90 -2.90 14.09
N LEU A 342 -21.32 -3.98 13.42
CA LEU A 342 -20.52 -4.64 12.37
C LEU A 342 -20.22 -3.68 11.23
N LYS A 343 -21.24 -2.98 10.70
CA LYS A 343 -21.05 -1.98 9.64
C LYS A 343 -20.03 -0.92 10.04
N LYS A 344 -20.17 -0.35 11.24
CA LYS A 344 -19.25 0.66 11.75
C LYS A 344 -17.82 0.14 11.89
N LEU A 345 -17.63 -1.09 12.36
CA LEU A 345 -16.31 -1.69 12.53
C LEU A 345 -15.66 -2.03 11.19
N VAL A 346 -16.43 -2.41 10.18
CA VAL A 346 -15.97 -2.63 8.79
C VAL A 346 -15.60 -1.29 8.14
N GLU A 347 -16.45 -0.26 8.22
CA GLU A 347 -16.16 1.09 7.72
C GLU A 347 -14.87 1.68 8.30
N ARG A 348 -14.60 1.40 9.57
CA ARG A 348 -13.41 1.85 10.28
C ARG A 348 -12.22 0.90 10.15
N GLU A 349 -12.33 -0.11 9.31
CA GLU A 349 -11.28 -1.09 9.05
C GLU A 349 -10.74 -1.80 10.29
N LEU A 350 -11.57 -1.98 11.34
CA LEU A 350 -11.22 -2.84 12.50
C LEU A 350 -11.57 -4.29 12.26
N ILE A 351 -12.54 -4.54 11.39
CA ILE A 351 -12.98 -5.86 10.96
C ILE A 351 -12.89 -5.89 9.43
N TYR A 352 -12.47 -7.00 8.91
CA TYR A 352 -12.35 -7.26 7.49
C TYR A 352 -13.17 -8.51 7.12
N GLN A 353 -13.87 -8.48 6.00
CA GLN A 353 -14.62 -9.61 5.48
C GLN A 353 -13.78 -10.38 4.47
N THR A 354 -13.59 -11.65 4.73
CA THR A 354 -12.99 -12.64 3.81
C THR A 354 -14.09 -13.53 3.21
N ASP A 355 -13.73 -14.42 2.32
CA ASP A 355 -14.64 -15.45 1.78
C ASP A 355 -15.09 -16.44 2.88
N GLU A 356 -14.30 -16.61 3.94
CA GLU A 356 -14.59 -17.48 5.07
C GLU A 356 -15.42 -16.82 6.17
N GLY A 357 -15.37 -15.50 6.29
CA GLY A 357 -16.09 -14.76 7.33
C GLY A 357 -15.43 -13.45 7.73
N TYR A 358 -15.84 -12.92 8.86
CA TYR A 358 -15.33 -11.68 9.43
C TYR A 358 -14.18 -11.97 10.40
N ILE A 359 -13.09 -11.23 10.25
CA ILE A 359 -11.88 -11.33 11.07
C ILE A 359 -11.48 -9.94 11.59
N VAL A 360 -10.74 -9.88 12.68
CA VAL A 360 -10.10 -8.63 13.10
C VAL A 360 -9.02 -8.27 12.09
N TYR A 361 -9.05 -7.03 11.59
CA TYR A 361 -8.16 -6.59 10.51
C TYR A 361 -6.69 -6.66 10.92
N ASP A 362 -6.34 -6.09 12.08
CA ASP A 362 -5.00 -6.19 12.65
C ASP A 362 -4.88 -7.48 13.46
N ARG A 363 -4.02 -8.42 12.99
CA ARG A 363 -3.86 -9.74 13.61
C ARG A 363 -3.27 -9.64 15.02
N PHE A 364 -2.32 -8.73 15.26
CA PHE A 364 -1.76 -8.51 16.59
C PHE A 364 -2.81 -7.92 17.55
N MET A 365 -3.64 -6.99 17.06
CA MET A 365 -4.79 -6.51 17.82
C MET A 365 -5.78 -7.66 18.13
N GLY A 366 -6.01 -8.56 17.16
CA GLY A 366 -6.83 -9.74 17.38
C GLY A 366 -6.29 -10.62 18.52
N GLU A 367 -4.99 -10.83 18.58
CA GLU A 367 -4.34 -11.58 19.67
C GLU A 367 -4.41 -10.83 21.00
N TRP A 368 -4.18 -9.53 21.00
CA TRP A 368 -4.32 -8.68 22.18
C TRP A 368 -5.75 -8.71 22.76
N LEU A 369 -6.77 -8.71 21.91
CA LEU A 369 -8.17 -8.77 22.34
C LEU A 369 -8.59 -10.11 22.95
N ARG A 370 -7.80 -11.19 22.73
CA ARG A 370 -8.01 -12.53 23.32
C ARG A 370 -7.42 -12.68 24.72
N GLN A 371 -6.43 -11.85 25.04
CA GLN A 371 -5.87 -11.76 26.39
C GLN A 371 -6.89 -11.15 27.39
#